data_b1fc22f2576599badb241ee14cbb0aef
#
_entry.id   b1fc22f2576599badb241ee14cbb0aef
#
_cell.length_a   1.000
_cell.length_b   1.000
_cell.length_c   1.000
_cell.angle_alpha   90.00
_cell.angle_beta   90.00
_cell.angle_gamma   90.00
#
_symmetry.space_group_name_H-M   'P 1'
#
loop_
_entity.id
_entity.type
_entity.pdbx_description
1 polymer ?
#
loop_
_entity_poly.entity_id
_entity_poly.type
_entity_poly.pdbx_seq_one_letter_code
_entity_poly.pdbx_strand_id
1 'polypeptide(L)'
;MFTTKIQLAYSNLSHFDYRILRNRWRSCKFLLIFLACATMPISDAISIEKYTAHGGPVKNLSQSLDGKFLLSSSFDYSVVLWELPEVREISQLMGHDAAVNVAKFSPNGQWIASGGDDNQILLWNVLEILKKKQSAVPIVLKGHHGKIVGLNFSKDSKFIISASWDGTAKIWDVERASNGIDSMLISLEGHDGPVNDATFSNNSKFAYTAGYDGHIRYWRIKDQTYLRSLIKNGWGINVMYLNEETGVLGFGSTDGAMVIHDFKNDAEILRMGDERVPVLSLEVSLDNTQIGFGNAKGIVKILDLEKMVLLRDFKASNGPIWSMLLLPTQGEMLIASLDDHISKWQVTDFPPEILKSPGPRHRFNPANDISNGEKQFARKCSVCHTLEKDGLRRAGPTLFNLFGRKAGSLEGYAYSEALLKSEIIWSAETIARLFTDGPDIVTPGTKMPIQRMKNKRDRDDLISYLKIATKN
;
A
#
# COMPACT_ATOMS: atom_id res chain seq x y z
N MET A 1 -29.44 -6.46 -52.04
CA MET A 1 -29.38 -5.37 -53.03
C MET A 1 -28.69 -4.21 -52.34
N PHE A 2 -27.65 -3.82 -52.90
CA PHE A 2 -26.64 -2.77 -52.83
C PHE A 2 -25.39 -3.10 -52.00
N THR A 3 -24.52 -3.88 -52.61
CA THR A 3 -23.07 -3.80 -52.58
C THR A 3 -22.60 -2.66 -53.48
N THR A 4 -21.61 -1.88 -53.11
CA THR A 4 -20.54 -1.37 -54.01
C THR A 4 -19.51 -0.57 -53.22
N LYS A 5 -18.29 -1.12 -53.12
CA LYS A 5 -17.02 -0.60 -53.61
C LYS A 5 -16.57 0.80 -53.19
N ILE A 6 -15.50 0.89 -52.46
CA ILE A 6 -14.37 1.75 -52.77
C ILE A 6 -13.07 0.99 -52.37
N GLN A 7 -12.36 0.56 -53.41
CA GLN A 7 -10.98 0.11 -53.42
C GLN A 7 -10.22 1.07 -54.35
N LEU A 8 -8.94 1.32 -54.09
CA LEU A 8 -7.95 1.98 -54.94
C LEU A 8 -7.75 3.51 -54.77
N ALA A 9 -6.64 3.83 -54.11
CA ALA A 9 -5.62 4.73 -54.68
C ALA A 9 -4.29 4.64 -53.87
N TYR A 10 -3.49 3.62 -54.18
CA TYR A 10 -2.02 3.66 -54.01
C TYR A 10 -1.44 3.68 -55.37
N SER A 11 -0.77 4.77 -55.76
CA SER A 11 0.42 4.75 -56.61
C SER A 11 0.88 6.17 -56.94
N ASN A 12 2.19 6.31 -56.92
CA ASN A 12 3.00 7.35 -57.58
C ASN A 12 3.21 8.68 -56.85
N LEU A 13 4.41 8.79 -56.28
CA LEU A 13 5.36 9.86 -56.67
C LEU A 13 6.75 9.54 -56.07
N SER A 14 7.57 8.92 -56.93
CA SER A 14 9.02 8.83 -56.84
C SER A 14 9.64 10.03 -57.57
N HIS A 15 10.80 10.46 -57.09
CA HIS A 15 11.78 11.38 -57.70
C HIS A 15 11.52 12.88 -57.61
N PHE A 16 12.26 13.50 -56.71
CA PHE A 16 12.81 14.82 -56.96
C PHE A 16 14.31 14.83 -56.63
N ASP A 17 15.03 15.26 -57.67
CA ASP A 17 16.48 15.18 -57.86
C ASP A 17 17.21 16.28 -57.07
N TYR A 18 18.29 15.91 -56.36
CA TYR A 18 19.25 16.80 -55.72
C TYR A 18 20.30 17.19 -56.73
N ARG A 19 20.16 18.32 -57.45
CA ARG A 19 21.28 19.09 -58.01
C ARG A 19 20.78 20.40 -58.59
N ILE A 20 21.58 21.44 -58.35
CA ILE A 20 21.58 22.84 -58.86
C ILE A 20 21.11 23.86 -57.81
N LEU A 21 22.12 24.45 -57.15
CA LEU A 21 22.45 25.87 -57.25
C LEU A 21 23.58 26.22 -56.29
N ARG A 22 24.80 26.15 -56.86
CA ARG A 22 25.99 26.80 -56.34
C ARG A 22 26.14 28.15 -57.06
N ASN A 23 26.49 29.21 -56.36
CA ASN A 23 26.92 30.55 -56.79
C ASN A 23 25.86 31.65 -56.83
N ARG A 24 25.88 32.49 -55.77
CA ARG A 24 26.18 33.93 -55.93
C ARG A 24 26.44 34.59 -54.59
N TRP A 25 27.67 34.94 -54.34
CA TRP A 25 28.07 35.90 -53.36
C TRP A 25 27.77 37.34 -53.87
N ARG A 26 27.13 38.19 -53.04
CA ARG A 26 27.58 39.56 -52.75
C ARG A 26 26.55 40.30 -51.93
N SER A 27 27.07 40.83 -50.80
CA SER A 27 26.69 42.06 -50.10
C SER A 27 25.25 42.30 -49.66
N CYS A 28 24.98 42.07 -48.37
CA CYS A 28 24.13 42.95 -47.58
C CYS A 28 24.54 42.87 -46.11
N LYS A 29 24.89 44.00 -45.54
CA LYS A 29 25.09 44.21 -44.13
C LYS A 29 23.75 43.95 -43.43
N PHE A 30 23.67 42.91 -42.63
CA PHE A 30 22.52 42.66 -41.80
C PHE A 30 22.91 42.74 -40.34
N LEU A 31 22.18 43.60 -39.71
CA LEU A 31 21.98 43.88 -38.31
C LEU A 31 21.80 42.52 -37.55
N LEU A 32 22.75 42.19 -36.69
CA LEU A 32 22.65 41.08 -35.75
C LEU A 32 21.68 41.48 -34.65
N ILE A 33 20.42 41.14 -34.81
CA ILE A 33 19.48 41.06 -33.70
C ILE A 33 19.78 39.74 -32.99
N PHE A 34 20.46 39.81 -31.85
CA PHE A 34 20.53 38.72 -30.90
C PHE A 34 19.13 38.46 -30.36
N LEU A 35 18.41 37.51 -30.96
CA LEU A 35 17.30 36.85 -30.30
C LEU A 35 17.94 35.97 -29.24
N ALA A 36 18.09 36.50 -28.00
CA ALA A 36 18.31 35.66 -26.84
C ALA A 36 17.07 34.78 -26.66
N CYS A 37 17.11 33.60 -27.27
CA CYS A 37 16.25 32.48 -26.83
C CYS A 37 16.69 32.22 -25.39
N ALA A 38 16.00 32.83 -24.45
CA ALA A 38 16.03 32.40 -23.09
C ALA A 38 15.53 30.96 -23.09
N THR A 39 16.43 30.00 -23.13
CA THR A 39 16.16 28.63 -22.70
C THR A 39 15.88 28.73 -21.21
N MET A 40 14.61 28.97 -20.86
CA MET A 40 14.15 28.65 -19.52
C MET A 40 14.47 27.18 -19.31
N PRO A 41 15.17 26.81 -18.24
CA PRO A 41 15.24 25.41 -17.86
C PRO A 41 13.82 25.05 -17.47
N ILE A 42 13.15 24.27 -18.29
CA ILE A 42 11.95 23.55 -17.88
C ILE A 42 12.45 22.48 -16.90
N SER A 43 12.67 22.89 -15.67
CA SER A 43 12.75 21.98 -14.55
C SER A 43 11.33 21.85 -14.02
N ASP A 44 10.50 21.10 -14.72
CA ASP A 44 9.29 20.56 -14.13
C ASP A 44 9.73 19.52 -13.09
N ALA A 45 10.13 20.06 -11.92
CA ALA A 45 10.25 19.27 -10.72
C ALA A 45 8.82 18.79 -10.39
N ILE A 46 8.56 17.51 -10.59
CA ILE A 46 7.35 16.85 -10.10
C ILE A 46 7.28 17.18 -8.60
N SER A 47 6.39 18.08 -8.22
CA SER A 47 6.13 18.39 -6.82
C SER A 47 5.42 17.19 -6.20
N ILE A 48 6.17 16.29 -5.60
CA ILE A 48 5.61 15.20 -4.80
C ILE A 48 5.38 15.76 -3.42
N GLU A 49 4.13 16.05 -3.10
CA GLU A 49 3.75 16.38 -1.74
C GLU A 49 3.81 15.12 -0.86
N LYS A 50 4.19 15.29 0.40
CA LYS A 50 4.36 14.22 1.37
C LYS A 50 3.59 14.55 2.62
N TYR A 51 2.75 13.62 3.06
CA TYR A 51 1.96 13.76 4.26
C TYR A 51 2.41 12.73 5.29
N THR A 52 3.02 13.23 6.36
CA THR A 52 3.61 12.41 7.43
C THR A 52 2.79 12.52 8.70
N ALA A 53 2.31 11.39 9.19
CA ALA A 53 1.73 11.25 10.54
C ALA A 53 2.08 9.88 11.13
N HIS A 54 2.65 8.98 10.31
CA HIS A 54 3.03 7.66 10.75
C HIS A 54 4.50 7.57 11.14
N GLY A 55 4.78 6.75 12.15
CA GLY A 55 6.14 6.39 12.56
C GLY A 55 6.70 5.16 11.85
N GLY A 56 6.01 4.62 10.89
CA GLY A 56 6.39 3.43 10.10
C GLY A 56 5.78 3.44 8.71
N PRO A 57 6.13 2.45 7.88
CA PRO A 57 5.59 2.33 6.53
C PRO A 57 4.07 2.32 6.49
N VAL A 58 3.49 3.03 5.52
CA VAL A 58 2.05 3.08 5.30
C VAL A 58 1.64 1.88 4.45
N LYS A 59 0.71 1.07 4.98
CA LYS A 59 0.32 -0.20 4.37
C LYS A 59 -0.93 -0.11 3.50
N ASN A 60 -1.92 0.68 3.93
CA ASN A 60 -3.19 0.79 3.21
C ASN A 60 -3.71 2.23 3.23
N LEU A 61 -4.40 2.61 2.17
CA LEU A 61 -5.18 3.82 2.02
C LEU A 61 -6.62 3.44 1.70
N SER A 62 -7.58 4.19 2.22
CA SER A 62 -9.00 4.00 1.93
C SER A 62 -9.74 5.32 2.07
N GLN A 63 -10.58 5.64 1.10
CA GLN A 63 -11.39 6.85 1.09
C GLN A 63 -12.80 6.58 1.59
N SER A 64 -13.42 7.55 2.26
CA SER A 64 -14.85 7.52 2.57
C SER A 64 -15.67 7.65 1.27
N LEU A 65 -16.88 7.09 1.26
CA LEU A 65 -17.72 7.08 0.06
C LEU A 65 -18.12 8.50 -0.41
N ASP A 66 -18.19 9.46 0.53
CA ASP A 66 -18.46 10.87 0.22
C ASP A 66 -17.21 11.65 -0.22
N GLY A 67 -16.06 11.03 -0.27
CA GLY A 67 -14.81 11.61 -0.72
C GLY A 67 -14.15 12.58 0.27
N LYS A 68 -14.71 12.78 1.48
CA LYS A 68 -14.23 13.80 2.41
C LYS A 68 -13.11 13.35 3.33
N PHE A 69 -12.98 12.06 3.54
CA PHE A 69 -12.01 11.50 4.49
C PHE A 69 -11.15 10.42 3.85
N LEU A 70 -9.94 10.32 4.35
CA LEU A 70 -8.98 9.28 4.01
C LEU A 70 -8.57 8.56 5.30
N LEU A 71 -8.39 7.24 5.22
CA LEU A 71 -7.70 6.44 6.21
C LEU A 71 -6.35 6.00 5.67
N SER A 72 -5.35 6.01 6.54
CA SER A 72 -4.10 5.30 6.31
C SER A 72 -3.82 4.36 7.47
N SER A 73 -3.39 3.14 7.19
CA SER A 73 -2.94 2.18 8.20
C SER A 73 -1.46 1.88 8.04
N SER A 74 -0.77 1.58 9.14
CA SER A 74 0.70 1.51 9.13
C SER A 74 1.26 0.40 10.00
N PHE A 75 2.53 0.07 9.71
CA PHE A 75 3.37 -0.78 10.56
C PHE A 75 3.69 -0.17 11.92
N ASP A 76 3.34 1.10 12.18
CA ASP A 76 3.45 1.75 13.49
C ASP A 76 2.28 1.42 14.43
N TYR A 77 1.42 0.47 14.03
CA TYR A 77 0.26 -0.05 14.77
C TYR A 77 -0.91 0.94 14.86
N SER A 78 -0.88 1.99 14.07
CA SER A 78 -1.92 3.02 14.06
C SER A 78 -2.72 3.06 12.76
N VAL A 79 -3.90 3.64 12.86
CA VAL A 79 -4.68 4.16 11.75
C VAL A 79 -4.77 5.67 11.89
N VAL A 80 -4.56 6.42 10.81
CA VAL A 80 -4.73 7.87 10.81
C VAL A 80 -5.94 8.23 9.97
N LEU A 81 -6.79 9.08 10.53
CA LEU A 81 -7.92 9.71 9.84
C LEU A 81 -7.47 11.09 9.34
N TRP A 82 -7.67 11.33 8.05
CA TRP A 82 -7.33 12.59 7.37
C TRP A 82 -8.57 13.20 6.75
N GLU A 83 -8.58 14.52 6.64
CA GLU A 83 -9.55 15.29 5.87
C GLU A 83 -9.04 15.52 4.45
N LEU A 84 -9.90 15.33 3.46
CA LEU A 84 -9.63 15.60 2.04
C LEU A 84 -10.34 16.90 1.62
N PRO A 85 -9.84 17.62 0.60
CA PRO A 85 -8.73 17.24 -0.28
C PRO A 85 -7.34 17.63 0.26
N GLU A 86 -7.23 18.41 1.34
CA GLU A 86 -5.97 18.96 1.86
C GLU A 86 -5.03 17.92 2.47
N VAL A 87 -5.51 16.69 2.65
CA VAL A 87 -4.81 15.60 3.36
C VAL A 87 -4.32 16.06 4.73
N ARG A 88 -5.22 16.65 5.50
CA ARG A 88 -4.94 17.14 6.85
C ARG A 88 -5.26 16.09 7.91
N GLU A 89 -4.30 15.80 8.78
CA GLU A 89 -4.52 14.87 9.89
C GLU A 89 -5.63 15.38 10.83
N ILE A 90 -6.61 14.52 11.12
CA ILE A 90 -7.67 14.76 12.12
C ILE A 90 -7.34 14.03 13.41
N SER A 91 -7.01 12.74 13.32
CA SER A 91 -6.81 11.89 14.49
C SER A 91 -5.97 10.67 14.16
N GLN A 92 -5.14 10.26 15.10
CA GLN A 92 -4.43 8.98 15.07
C GLN A 92 -5.10 8.01 16.05
N LEU A 93 -5.50 6.85 15.54
CA LEU A 93 -6.21 5.80 16.28
C LEU A 93 -5.22 4.72 16.71
N MET A 94 -5.09 4.54 18.01
CA MET A 94 -4.20 3.56 18.63
C MET A 94 -5.02 2.47 19.32
N GLY A 95 -4.65 1.21 19.14
CA GLY A 95 -5.37 0.09 19.75
C GLY A 95 -4.88 -1.27 19.29
N HIS A 96 -4.29 -1.36 18.09
CA HIS A 96 -3.64 -2.58 17.61
C HIS A 96 -2.33 -2.84 18.35
N ASP A 97 -2.06 -4.12 18.60
CA ASP A 97 -0.83 -4.61 19.23
C ASP A 97 0.26 -4.99 18.21
N ALA A 98 -0.05 -4.93 16.92
CA ALA A 98 0.87 -5.21 15.82
C ALA A 98 0.56 -4.33 14.60
N ALA A 99 1.30 -4.54 13.48
CA ALA A 99 1.13 -3.80 12.24
C ALA A 99 -0.32 -3.83 11.75
N VAL A 100 -0.85 -2.68 11.34
CA VAL A 100 -2.19 -2.57 10.76
C VAL A 100 -2.10 -2.70 9.25
N ASN A 101 -2.70 -3.75 8.71
CA ASN A 101 -2.61 -4.06 7.29
C ASN A 101 -3.69 -3.37 6.45
N VAL A 102 -4.85 -3.13 7.04
CA VAL A 102 -6.02 -2.62 6.31
C VAL A 102 -6.90 -1.81 7.24
N ALA A 103 -7.49 -0.73 6.70
CA ALA A 103 -8.56 0.03 7.35
C ALA A 103 -9.58 0.47 6.30
N LYS A 104 -10.87 0.38 6.61
CA LYS A 104 -11.98 0.71 5.71
C LYS A 104 -13.08 1.49 6.43
N PHE A 105 -13.70 2.43 5.73
CA PHE A 105 -14.95 3.04 6.17
C PHE A 105 -16.15 2.14 5.86
N SER A 106 -17.15 2.20 6.71
CA SER A 106 -18.49 1.72 6.33
C SER A 106 -19.11 2.66 5.29
N PRO A 107 -19.91 2.15 4.33
CA PRO A 107 -20.55 2.99 3.31
C PRO A 107 -21.40 4.14 3.86
N ASN A 108 -22.03 3.94 5.03
CA ASN A 108 -22.80 4.99 5.72
C ASN A 108 -21.94 6.00 6.51
N GLY A 109 -20.62 5.85 6.51
CA GLY A 109 -19.68 6.74 7.19
C GLY A 109 -19.69 6.70 8.72
N GLN A 110 -20.44 5.77 9.34
CA GLN A 110 -20.56 5.71 10.81
C GLN A 110 -19.42 4.95 11.49
N TRP A 111 -18.80 4.02 10.76
CA TRP A 111 -17.82 3.11 11.31
C TRP A 111 -16.54 3.07 10.49
N ILE A 112 -15.44 2.81 11.19
CA ILE A 112 -14.15 2.41 10.60
C ILE A 112 -13.84 1.02 11.15
N ALA A 113 -13.45 0.09 10.28
CA ALA A 113 -12.90 -1.20 10.68
C ALA A 113 -11.42 -1.25 10.30
N SER A 114 -10.55 -1.69 11.22
CA SER A 114 -9.13 -1.91 10.95
C SER A 114 -8.73 -3.34 11.33
N GLY A 115 -7.79 -3.93 10.60
CA GLY A 115 -7.30 -5.29 10.82
C GLY A 115 -5.78 -5.37 10.70
N GLY A 116 -5.16 -6.19 11.54
CA GLY A 116 -3.71 -6.22 11.66
C GLY A 116 -3.09 -7.60 11.88
N ASP A 117 -1.77 -7.56 12.10
CA ASP A 117 -0.94 -8.74 12.41
C ASP A 117 -1.21 -9.30 13.82
N ASP A 118 -1.98 -8.61 14.65
CA ASP A 118 -2.48 -9.06 15.95
C ASP A 118 -3.71 -9.98 15.85
N ASN A 119 -4.16 -10.29 14.62
CA ASN A 119 -5.30 -11.15 14.31
C ASN A 119 -6.65 -10.59 14.79
N GLN A 120 -6.73 -9.29 15.10
CA GLN A 120 -7.94 -8.64 15.60
C GLN A 120 -8.48 -7.65 14.56
N ILE A 121 -9.81 -7.46 14.60
CA ILE A 121 -10.46 -6.34 13.95
C ILE A 121 -10.82 -5.34 15.05
N LEU A 122 -10.47 -4.08 14.83
CA LEU A 122 -10.92 -2.98 15.68
C LEU A 122 -11.99 -2.19 14.94
N LEU A 123 -13.15 -2.04 15.56
CA LEU A 123 -14.29 -1.28 15.05
C LEU A 123 -14.42 0.03 15.80
N TRP A 124 -14.34 1.14 15.06
CA TRP A 124 -14.29 2.49 15.59
C TRP A 124 -15.52 3.27 15.19
N ASN A 125 -16.14 3.99 16.12
CA ASN A 125 -17.24 4.91 15.82
C ASN A 125 -16.69 6.26 15.35
N VAL A 126 -17.03 6.70 14.14
CA VAL A 126 -16.51 7.93 13.52
C VAL A 126 -16.90 9.18 14.32
N LEU A 127 -18.14 9.25 14.83
CA LEU A 127 -18.58 10.39 15.66
C LEU A 127 -17.80 10.48 16.95
N GLU A 128 -17.46 9.35 17.58
CA GLU A 128 -16.62 9.30 18.77
C GLU A 128 -15.19 9.79 18.46
N ILE A 129 -14.62 9.40 17.33
CA ILE A 129 -13.30 9.87 16.89
C ILE A 129 -13.30 11.38 16.72
N LEU A 130 -14.30 11.93 16.03
CA LEU A 130 -14.40 13.37 15.77
C LEU A 130 -14.59 14.18 17.05
N LYS A 131 -15.26 13.60 18.07
CA LYS A 131 -15.46 14.24 19.39
C LYS A 131 -14.28 14.09 20.32
N LYS A 132 -13.74 12.86 20.44
CA LYS A 132 -12.74 12.47 21.43
C LYS A 132 -11.32 12.40 20.87
N LYS A 133 -11.16 12.51 19.57
CA LYS A 133 -9.88 12.37 18.83
C LYS A 133 -9.13 11.09 19.26
N GLN A 134 -7.91 11.22 19.76
CA GLN A 134 -7.04 10.10 20.13
C GLN A 134 -7.56 9.24 21.31
N SER A 135 -8.60 9.67 22.01
CA SER A 135 -9.19 8.95 23.15
C SER A 135 -10.40 8.09 22.76
N ALA A 136 -10.69 7.94 21.47
CA ALA A 136 -11.72 7.02 21.02
C ALA A 136 -11.31 5.57 21.31
N VAL A 137 -12.20 4.77 21.90
CA VAL A 137 -11.96 3.38 22.27
C VAL A 137 -12.63 2.48 21.24
N PRO A 138 -11.89 1.54 20.61
CA PRO A 138 -12.48 0.61 19.65
C PRO A 138 -13.23 -0.54 20.32
N ILE A 139 -14.15 -1.12 19.57
CA ILE A 139 -14.72 -2.43 19.85
C ILE A 139 -13.80 -3.46 19.23
N VAL A 140 -13.39 -4.48 20.00
CA VAL A 140 -12.45 -5.51 19.56
C VAL A 140 -13.20 -6.75 19.11
N LEU A 141 -13.03 -7.17 17.85
CA LEU A 141 -13.58 -8.39 17.29
C LEU A 141 -12.48 -9.44 17.18
N LYS A 142 -12.66 -10.56 17.88
CA LYS A 142 -11.70 -11.67 17.96
C LYS A 142 -12.25 -12.92 17.33
N GLY A 143 -11.42 -13.70 16.65
CA GLY A 143 -11.82 -14.98 16.06
C GLY A 143 -10.91 -15.48 14.94
N HIS A 144 -10.05 -14.62 14.36
CA HIS A 144 -9.00 -15.07 13.47
C HIS A 144 -7.78 -15.59 14.25
N HIS A 145 -7.08 -16.56 13.64
CA HIS A 145 -5.83 -17.15 14.17
C HIS A 145 -4.60 -16.80 13.35
N GLY A 146 -4.77 -15.94 12.36
CA GLY A 146 -3.71 -15.39 11.51
C GLY A 146 -3.98 -13.92 11.20
N LYS A 147 -2.95 -13.23 10.70
CA LYS A 147 -3.05 -11.80 10.39
C LYS A 147 -4.18 -11.50 9.41
N ILE A 148 -4.86 -10.41 9.66
CA ILE A 148 -5.94 -9.90 8.81
C ILE A 148 -5.33 -8.95 7.79
N VAL A 149 -5.61 -9.21 6.51
CA VAL A 149 -5.01 -8.48 5.38
C VAL A 149 -6.05 -7.86 4.44
N GLY A 150 -7.31 -8.31 4.52
CA GLY A 150 -8.43 -7.75 3.77
C GLY A 150 -9.63 -7.49 4.67
N LEU A 151 -10.32 -6.36 4.45
CA LEU A 151 -11.56 -5.97 5.13
C LEU A 151 -12.45 -5.24 4.14
N ASN A 152 -13.73 -5.57 4.14
CA ASN A 152 -14.75 -4.81 3.45
C ASN A 152 -16.06 -4.79 4.24
N PHE A 153 -16.83 -3.72 4.11
CA PHE A 153 -18.20 -3.65 4.62
C PHE A 153 -19.20 -4.10 3.55
N SER A 154 -20.34 -4.63 3.99
CA SER A 154 -21.50 -4.78 3.14
C SER A 154 -22.04 -3.40 2.70
N LYS A 155 -22.70 -3.35 1.53
CA LYS A 155 -23.24 -2.11 0.95
C LYS A 155 -24.23 -1.39 1.89
N ASP A 156 -24.94 -2.15 2.73
CA ASP A 156 -25.87 -1.62 3.74
C ASP A 156 -25.20 -1.32 5.09
N SER A 157 -23.89 -1.49 5.18
CA SER A 157 -23.06 -1.23 6.38
C SER A 157 -23.37 -2.13 7.60
N LYS A 158 -24.14 -3.22 7.42
CA LYS A 158 -24.52 -4.10 8.53
C LYS A 158 -23.48 -5.16 8.86
N PHE A 159 -22.67 -5.54 7.87
CA PHE A 159 -21.73 -6.64 8.02
C PHE A 159 -20.31 -6.19 7.62
N ILE A 160 -19.32 -6.83 8.24
CA ILE A 160 -17.92 -6.78 7.85
C ILE A 160 -17.54 -8.17 7.34
N ILE A 161 -16.78 -8.25 6.25
CA ILE A 161 -16.07 -9.45 5.83
C ILE A 161 -14.57 -9.21 5.98
N SER A 162 -13.87 -10.18 6.56
CA SER A 162 -12.43 -10.16 6.76
C SER A 162 -11.75 -11.32 6.05
N ALA A 163 -10.57 -11.08 5.49
CA ALA A 163 -9.70 -12.08 4.90
C ALA A 163 -8.44 -12.24 5.74
N SER A 164 -8.06 -13.48 6.03
CA SER A 164 -6.95 -13.78 6.93
C SER A 164 -5.99 -14.83 6.39
N TRP A 165 -4.75 -14.73 6.85
CA TRP A 165 -3.71 -15.73 6.59
C TRP A 165 -3.92 -17.03 7.38
N ASP A 166 -4.97 -17.13 8.20
CA ASP A 166 -5.42 -18.41 8.77
C ASP A 166 -6.15 -19.31 7.77
N GLY A 167 -6.30 -18.87 6.51
CA GLY A 167 -6.95 -19.61 5.44
C GLY A 167 -8.46 -19.41 5.36
N THR A 168 -9.01 -18.47 6.16
CA THR A 168 -10.46 -18.25 6.24
C THR A 168 -10.83 -16.80 5.88
N ALA A 169 -12.08 -16.62 5.45
CA ALA A 169 -12.75 -15.33 5.51
C ALA A 169 -13.90 -15.42 6.52
N LYS A 170 -14.09 -14.38 7.33
CA LYS A 170 -15.13 -14.35 8.38
C LYS A 170 -16.07 -13.18 8.19
N ILE A 171 -17.33 -13.39 8.59
CA ILE A 171 -18.39 -12.37 8.51
C ILE A 171 -18.81 -11.99 9.92
N TRP A 172 -18.91 -10.68 10.17
CA TRP A 172 -19.19 -10.09 11.45
C TRP A 172 -20.38 -9.15 11.34
N ASP A 173 -21.23 -9.14 12.35
CA ASP A 173 -22.40 -8.27 12.46
C ASP A 173 -22.03 -6.99 13.25
N VAL A 174 -22.17 -5.84 12.60
CA VAL A 174 -21.79 -4.54 13.17
C VAL A 174 -22.70 -4.12 14.31
N GLU A 175 -24.00 -4.40 14.22
CA GLU A 175 -24.96 -4.07 15.27
C GLU A 175 -24.74 -4.90 16.52
N ARG A 176 -24.54 -6.23 16.35
CA ARG A 176 -24.17 -7.09 17.49
C ARG A 176 -22.88 -6.65 18.16
N ALA A 177 -21.85 -6.31 17.36
CA ALA A 177 -20.60 -5.80 17.87
C ALA A 177 -20.79 -4.52 18.69
N SER A 178 -21.56 -3.57 18.17
CA SER A 178 -21.83 -2.29 18.86
C SER A 178 -22.60 -2.44 20.17
N ASN A 179 -23.36 -3.52 20.31
CA ASN A 179 -24.11 -3.87 21.52
C ASN A 179 -23.32 -4.80 22.47
N GLY A 180 -22.04 -5.06 22.21
CA GLY A 180 -21.19 -5.93 23.04
C GLY A 180 -21.55 -7.41 22.99
N ILE A 181 -22.25 -7.85 21.93
CA ILE A 181 -22.67 -9.22 21.70
C ILE A 181 -21.66 -9.87 20.76
N ASP A 182 -21.43 -11.19 20.91
CA ASP A 182 -20.61 -11.94 19.96
C ASP A 182 -21.09 -11.69 18.53
N SER A 183 -20.21 -11.12 17.72
CA SER A 183 -20.54 -10.59 16.41
C SER A 183 -20.09 -11.50 15.25
N MET A 184 -19.24 -12.52 15.51
CA MET A 184 -18.83 -13.44 14.46
C MET A 184 -20.01 -14.34 14.10
N LEU A 185 -20.45 -14.22 12.84
CA LEU A 185 -21.59 -15.01 12.34
C LEU A 185 -21.15 -16.25 11.58
N ILE A 186 -20.10 -16.11 10.74
CA ILE A 186 -19.78 -17.09 9.70
C ILE A 186 -18.26 -17.16 9.52
N SER A 187 -17.76 -18.40 9.31
CA SER A 187 -16.40 -18.69 8.83
C SER A 187 -16.50 -19.39 7.48
N LEU A 188 -15.96 -18.79 6.42
CA LEU A 188 -15.85 -19.36 5.08
C LEU A 188 -14.51 -20.09 4.98
N GLU A 189 -14.55 -21.40 4.96
CA GLU A 189 -13.39 -22.28 4.97
C GLU A 189 -13.28 -23.06 3.67
N GLY A 190 -12.06 -23.32 3.20
CA GLY A 190 -11.85 -24.16 2.01
C GLY A 190 -10.77 -23.65 1.05
N HIS A 191 -10.16 -22.48 1.28
CA HIS A 191 -8.93 -22.12 0.58
C HIS A 191 -7.77 -22.99 1.04
N ASP A 192 -6.89 -23.35 0.11
CA ASP A 192 -5.63 -24.04 0.41
C ASP A 192 -4.52 -23.01 0.65
N GLY A 193 -4.55 -22.41 1.84
CA GLY A 193 -3.61 -21.38 2.28
C GLY A 193 -4.28 -20.02 2.54
N PRO A 194 -3.46 -18.95 2.69
CA PRO A 194 -3.92 -17.60 3.02
C PRO A 194 -5.05 -17.09 2.15
N VAL A 195 -6.06 -16.47 2.77
CA VAL A 195 -7.04 -15.62 2.07
C VAL A 195 -6.54 -14.19 2.12
N ASN A 196 -6.33 -13.59 0.95
CA ASN A 196 -5.71 -12.28 0.84
C ASN A 196 -6.73 -11.14 0.70
N ASP A 197 -7.91 -11.43 0.11
CA ASP A 197 -8.96 -10.43 -0.05
C ASP A 197 -10.33 -11.08 0.00
N ALA A 198 -11.34 -10.33 0.43
CA ALA A 198 -12.72 -10.79 0.50
C ALA A 198 -13.69 -9.62 0.37
N THR A 199 -14.80 -9.83 -0.35
CA THR A 199 -15.85 -8.83 -0.53
C THR A 199 -17.24 -9.45 -0.58
N PHE A 200 -18.27 -8.64 -0.34
CA PHE A 200 -19.67 -9.02 -0.49
C PHE A 200 -20.18 -8.83 -1.92
N SER A 201 -21.21 -9.57 -2.28
CA SER A 201 -22.10 -9.21 -3.37
C SER A 201 -22.90 -7.95 -3.02
N ASN A 202 -23.43 -7.25 -4.02
CA ASN A 202 -24.24 -6.05 -3.83
C ASN A 202 -25.45 -6.24 -2.91
N ASN A 203 -26.01 -7.44 -2.87
CA ASN A 203 -27.16 -7.78 -2.03
C ASN A 203 -26.80 -8.45 -0.71
N SER A 204 -25.51 -8.58 -0.40
CA SER A 204 -24.96 -9.21 0.80
C SER A 204 -25.39 -10.67 1.03
N LYS A 205 -25.92 -11.36 0.00
CA LYS A 205 -26.30 -12.77 0.09
C LYS A 205 -25.16 -13.72 -0.26
N PHE A 206 -24.15 -13.19 -0.94
CA PHE A 206 -23.00 -13.94 -1.39
C PHE A 206 -21.71 -13.20 -1.01
N ALA A 207 -20.61 -13.94 -1.01
CA ALA A 207 -19.28 -13.45 -0.78
C ALA A 207 -18.31 -13.96 -1.85
N TYR A 208 -17.25 -13.18 -2.08
CA TYR A 208 -16.15 -13.50 -2.97
C TYR A 208 -14.86 -13.45 -2.16
N THR A 209 -14.00 -14.44 -2.30
CA THR A 209 -12.72 -14.53 -1.59
C THR A 209 -11.60 -14.85 -2.56
N ALA A 210 -10.47 -14.15 -2.42
CA ALA A 210 -9.27 -14.34 -3.22
C ALA A 210 -8.15 -14.93 -2.36
N GLY A 211 -7.59 -16.07 -2.78
CA GLY A 211 -6.61 -16.82 -2.02
C GLY A 211 -5.24 -16.94 -2.65
N TYR A 212 -4.25 -17.26 -1.80
CA TYR A 212 -2.90 -17.61 -2.23
C TYR A 212 -2.86 -18.89 -3.08
N ASP A 213 -3.92 -19.72 -2.99
CA ASP A 213 -4.13 -20.89 -3.83
C ASP A 213 -4.49 -20.57 -5.29
N GLY A 214 -4.56 -19.28 -5.65
CA GLY A 214 -4.85 -18.82 -7.00
C GLY A 214 -6.32 -18.84 -7.40
N HIS A 215 -7.21 -19.02 -6.46
CA HIS A 215 -8.64 -19.06 -6.71
C HIS A 215 -9.32 -17.77 -6.24
N ILE A 216 -10.31 -17.28 -7.05
CA ILE A 216 -11.38 -16.42 -6.55
C ILE A 216 -12.61 -17.28 -6.41
N ARG A 217 -13.06 -17.45 -5.18
CA ARG A 217 -14.18 -18.32 -4.81
C ARG A 217 -15.45 -17.52 -4.59
N TYR A 218 -16.58 -18.14 -4.96
CA TYR A 218 -17.92 -17.61 -4.80
C TYR A 218 -18.70 -18.44 -3.80
N TRP A 219 -19.26 -17.80 -2.79
CA TRP A 219 -19.90 -18.42 -1.65
C TRP A 219 -21.34 -17.92 -1.46
N ARG A 220 -22.25 -18.80 -1.10
CA ARG A 220 -23.55 -18.40 -0.56
C ARG A 220 -23.45 -18.29 0.97
N ILE A 221 -23.74 -17.08 1.50
CA ILE A 221 -23.51 -16.78 2.91
C ILE A 221 -24.44 -17.55 3.83
N LYS A 222 -25.75 -17.67 3.47
CA LYS A 222 -26.79 -18.25 4.33
C LYS A 222 -26.43 -19.63 4.88
N ASP A 223 -25.81 -20.46 4.10
CA ASP A 223 -25.46 -21.86 4.43
C ASP A 223 -23.96 -22.15 4.27
N GLN A 224 -23.17 -21.14 4.12
CA GLN A 224 -21.70 -21.20 3.98
C GLN A 224 -21.26 -22.08 2.78
N THR A 225 -22.14 -22.25 1.79
CA THR A 225 -21.87 -23.14 0.68
C THR A 225 -20.90 -22.53 -0.31
N TYR A 226 -19.77 -23.18 -0.56
CA TYR A 226 -18.94 -22.93 -1.73
C TYR A 226 -19.74 -23.28 -2.99
N LEU A 227 -19.88 -22.33 -3.89
CA LEU A 227 -20.62 -22.51 -5.13
C LEU A 227 -19.72 -22.88 -6.29
N ARG A 228 -18.69 -22.08 -6.53
CA ARG A 228 -17.69 -22.30 -7.59
C ARG A 228 -16.49 -21.40 -7.44
N SER A 229 -15.39 -21.72 -8.14
CA SER A 229 -14.34 -20.73 -8.44
C SER A 229 -14.76 -19.93 -9.65
N LEU A 230 -14.70 -18.58 -9.53
CA LEU A 230 -14.83 -17.68 -10.67
C LEU A 230 -13.52 -17.64 -11.47
N ILE A 231 -12.40 -17.64 -10.76
CA ILE A 231 -11.06 -17.61 -11.33
C ILE A 231 -10.24 -18.78 -10.80
N LYS A 232 -9.40 -19.35 -11.68
CA LYS A 232 -8.36 -20.32 -11.39
C LYS A 232 -7.09 -19.86 -12.09
N ASN A 233 -6.33 -18.98 -11.41
CA ASN A 233 -5.17 -18.33 -12.02
C ASN A 233 -3.88 -19.18 -12.00
N GLY A 234 -3.82 -20.21 -11.14
CA GLY A 234 -2.63 -21.05 -10.96
C GLY A 234 -1.55 -20.41 -10.07
N TRP A 235 -1.59 -19.09 -9.86
CA TRP A 235 -0.73 -18.31 -8.97
C TRP A 235 -1.58 -17.53 -7.99
N GLY A 236 -1.07 -17.35 -6.78
CA GLY A 236 -1.79 -16.67 -5.70
C GLY A 236 -2.32 -15.31 -6.11
N ILE A 237 -3.55 -15.00 -5.71
CA ILE A 237 -4.18 -13.71 -5.95
C ILE A 237 -4.02 -12.88 -4.69
N ASN A 238 -3.45 -11.68 -4.82
CA ASN A 238 -3.17 -10.79 -3.71
C ASN A 238 -4.29 -9.79 -3.44
N VAL A 239 -4.92 -9.30 -4.51
CA VAL A 239 -5.92 -8.23 -4.47
C VAL A 239 -6.98 -8.47 -5.53
N MET A 240 -8.22 -8.11 -5.24
CA MET A 240 -9.32 -8.18 -6.21
C MET A 240 -10.25 -6.96 -6.10
N TYR A 241 -10.92 -6.66 -7.20
CA TYR A 241 -12.04 -5.74 -7.31
C TYR A 241 -13.17 -6.43 -8.04
N LEU A 242 -14.38 -6.19 -7.59
CA LEU A 242 -15.57 -6.74 -8.22
C LEU A 242 -16.65 -5.67 -8.36
N ASN A 243 -17.19 -5.55 -9.56
CA ASN A 243 -18.38 -4.76 -9.83
C ASN A 243 -19.44 -5.65 -10.51
N GLU A 244 -20.46 -6.04 -9.74
CA GLU A 244 -21.53 -6.92 -10.24
C GLU A 244 -22.43 -6.23 -11.28
N GLU A 245 -22.53 -4.89 -11.26
CA GLU A 245 -23.37 -4.15 -12.18
C GLU A 245 -22.79 -4.21 -13.60
N THR A 246 -21.51 -3.92 -13.73
CA THR A 246 -20.79 -3.96 -15.01
C THR A 246 -20.35 -5.38 -15.40
N GLY A 247 -20.18 -6.28 -14.44
CA GLY A 247 -19.62 -7.61 -14.65
C GLY A 247 -18.09 -7.63 -14.64
N VAL A 248 -17.45 -6.55 -14.23
CA VAL A 248 -16.00 -6.43 -14.21
C VAL A 248 -15.43 -7.01 -12.92
N LEU A 249 -14.48 -7.94 -13.07
CA LEU A 249 -13.63 -8.46 -12.03
C LEU A 249 -12.17 -8.11 -12.35
N GLY A 250 -11.54 -7.29 -11.52
CA GLY A 250 -10.11 -7.00 -11.59
C GLY A 250 -9.35 -7.82 -10.56
N PHE A 251 -8.16 -8.32 -10.87
CA PHE A 251 -7.28 -8.91 -9.87
C PHE A 251 -5.81 -8.75 -10.18
N GLY A 252 -5.00 -8.77 -9.11
CA GLY A 252 -3.55 -8.76 -9.17
C GLY A 252 -2.97 -10.00 -8.49
N SER A 253 -1.96 -10.63 -9.11
CA SER A 253 -1.42 -11.90 -8.66
C SER A 253 0.06 -11.88 -8.30
N THR A 254 0.52 -12.98 -7.69
CA THR A 254 1.90 -13.15 -7.20
C THR A 254 2.91 -13.33 -8.34
N ASP A 255 2.49 -13.78 -9.51
CA ASP A 255 3.33 -13.88 -10.72
C ASP A 255 3.44 -12.56 -11.50
N GLY A 256 2.72 -11.50 -11.05
CA GLY A 256 2.73 -10.19 -11.66
C GLY A 256 1.60 -9.91 -12.64
N ALA A 257 0.70 -10.85 -12.86
CA ALA A 257 -0.45 -10.62 -13.74
C ALA A 257 -1.43 -9.60 -13.14
N MET A 258 -1.81 -8.63 -13.95
CA MET A 258 -2.84 -7.63 -13.77
C MET A 258 -3.96 -7.99 -14.74
N VAL A 259 -5.11 -8.39 -14.25
CA VAL A 259 -6.16 -8.98 -15.10
C VAL A 259 -7.47 -8.25 -14.91
N ILE A 260 -8.15 -7.98 -16.03
CA ILE A 260 -9.56 -7.58 -16.08
C ILE A 260 -10.33 -8.72 -16.74
N HIS A 261 -11.36 -9.20 -16.06
CA HIS A 261 -12.17 -10.34 -16.47
C HIS A 261 -13.66 -9.96 -16.44
N ASP A 262 -14.40 -10.33 -17.47
CA ASP A 262 -15.86 -10.30 -17.47
C ASP A 262 -16.38 -11.60 -16.85
N PHE A 263 -16.79 -11.55 -15.59
CA PHE A 263 -17.22 -12.73 -14.89
C PHE A 263 -18.66 -13.17 -15.20
N LYS A 264 -19.44 -12.34 -15.91
CA LYS A 264 -20.77 -12.70 -16.41
C LYS A 264 -20.66 -13.61 -17.62
N ASN A 265 -19.71 -13.28 -18.51
CA ASN A 265 -19.48 -14.03 -19.76
C ASN A 265 -18.31 -15.03 -19.64
N ASP A 266 -17.63 -15.07 -18.47
CA ASP A 266 -16.45 -15.90 -18.19
C ASP A 266 -15.32 -15.67 -19.22
N ALA A 267 -15.01 -14.40 -19.50
CA ALA A 267 -14.06 -13.99 -20.52
C ALA A 267 -12.97 -13.05 -19.94
N GLU A 268 -11.71 -13.36 -20.20
CA GLU A 268 -10.62 -12.45 -19.91
C GLU A 268 -10.64 -11.30 -20.92
N ILE A 269 -10.84 -10.06 -20.43
CA ILE A 269 -10.87 -8.85 -21.27
C ILE A 269 -9.44 -8.35 -21.53
N LEU A 270 -8.63 -8.32 -20.48
CA LEU A 270 -7.27 -7.78 -20.54
C LEU A 270 -6.37 -8.50 -19.54
N ARG A 271 -5.16 -8.86 -20.01
CA ARG A 271 -4.06 -9.32 -19.15
C ARG A 271 -2.81 -8.55 -19.47
N MET A 272 -2.17 -8.01 -18.44
CA MET A 272 -0.89 -7.33 -18.51
C MET A 272 -0.06 -7.64 -17.28
N GLY A 273 1.18 -7.21 -17.25
CA GLY A 273 2.06 -7.29 -16.07
C GLY A 273 3.48 -7.65 -16.46
N ASP A 274 4.38 -7.49 -15.50
CA ASP A 274 5.77 -7.87 -15.62
C ASP A 274 5.95 -9.25 -15.01
N GLU A 275 6.56 -10.17 -15.72
CA GLU A 275 6.82 -11.52 -15.25
C GLU A 275 7.51 -11.54 -13.88
N ARG A 276 6.93 -12.27 -12.94
CA ARG A 276 7.47 -12.55 -11.60
C ARG A 276 7.62 -11.34 -10.68
N VAL A 277 6.88 -10.25 -10.93
CA VAL A 277 6.83 -9.09 -10.03
C VAL A 277 5.44 -9.00 -9.40
N PRO A 278 5.24 -9.45 -8.15
CA PRO A 278 3.92 -9.48 -7.53
C PRO A 278 3.17 -8.15 -7.61
N VAL A 279 1.91 -8.20 -7.99
CA VAL A 279 0.96 -7.09 -7.86
C VAL A 279 0.48 -7.08 -6.42
N LEU A 280 0.59 -5.94 -5.75
CA LEU A 280 0.32 -5.82 -4.32
C LEU A 280 -0.86 -4.90 -4.00
N SER A 281 -1.26 -4.07 -4.94
CA SER A 281 -2.39 -3.18 -4.79
C SER A 281 -3.20 -3.07 -6.08
N LEU A 282 -4.48 -2.89 -5.90
CA LEU A 282 -5.46 -2.58 -6.91
C LEU A 282 -6.45 -1.59 -6.31
N GLU A 283 -6.76 -0.53 -7.03
CA GLU A 283 -7.73 0.48 -6.63
C GLU A 283 -8.55 0.93 -7.83
N VAL A 284 -9.83 1.14 -7.60
CA VAL A 284 -10.74 1.72 -8.59
C VAL A 284 -11.19 3.08 -8.07
N SER A 285 -11.18 4.07 -8.95
CA SER A 285 -11.65 5.42 -8.62
C SER A 285 -13.13 5.42 -8.21
N LEU A 286 -13.53 6.35 -7.33
CA LEU A 286 -14.91 6.43 -6.81
C LEU A 286 -15.95 6.58 -7.93
N ASP A 287 -15.59 7.21 -9.05
CA ASP A 287 -16.44 7.36 -10.22
C ASP A 287 -16.45 6.12 -11.15
N ASN A 288 -15.71 5.06 -10.78
CA ASN A 288 -15.53 3.83 -11.55
C ASN A 288 -14.99 4.03 -12.99
N THR A 289 -14.30 5.13 -13.26
CA THR A 289 -13.73 5.40 -14.59
C THR A 289 -12.32 4.82 -14.78
N GLN A 290 -11.57 4.68 -13.69
CA GLN A 290 -10.17 4.24 -13.74
C GLN A 290 -9.89 3.11 -12.76
N ILE A 291 -8.97 2.22 -13.15
CA ILE A 291 -8.40 1.19 -12.29
C ILE A 291 -6.87 1.31 -12.28
N GLY A 292 -6.30 1.28 -11.09
CA GLY A 292 -4.85 1.32 -10.88
C GLY A 292 -4.34 0.03 -10.31
N PHE A 293 -3.17 -0.42 -10.77
CA PHE A 293 -2.42 -1.55 -10.25
C PHE A 293 -1.05 -1.10 -9.77
N GLY A 294 -0.63 -1.56 -8.61
CA GLY A 294 0.69 -1.30 -8.05
C GLY A 294 1.45 -2.60 -7.77
N ASN A 295 2.74 -2.64 -8.09
CA ASN A 295 3.56 -3.83 -7.94
C ASN A 295 4.68 -3.70 -6.91
N ALA A 296 5.36 -4.82 -6.63
CA ALA A 296 6.43 -4.91 -5.65
C ALA A 296 7.71 -4.12 -6.02
N LYS A 297 7.86 -3.69 -7.27
CA LYS A 297 9.00 -2.86 -7.73
C LYS A 297 8.68 -1.37 -7.78
N GLY A 298 7.49 -0.96 -7.34
CA GLY A 298 7.10 0.44 -7.32
C GLY A 298 6.51 0.96 -8.64
N ILE A 299 6.15 0.08 -9.56
CA ILE A 299 5.47 0.44 -10.80
C ILE A 299 3.98 0.56 -10.55
N VAL A 300 3.40 1.62 -11.08
CA VAL A 300 1.96 1.88 -11.13
C VAL A 300 1.49 1.86 -12.58
N LYS A 301 0.42 1.14 -12.85
CA LYS A 301 -0.29 1.17 -14.13
C LYS A 301 -1.74 1.61 -13.89
N ILE A 302 -2.20 2.59 -14.66
CA ILE A 302 -3.57 3.13 -14.58
C ILE A 302 -4.24 2.91 -15.94
N LEU A 303 -5.42 2.32 -15.91
CA LEU A 303 -6.25 2.07 -17.08
C LEU A 303 -7.57 2.83 -17.01
N ASP A 304 -8.07 3.20 -18.18
CA ASP A 304 -9.45 3.60 -18.40
C ASP A 304 -10.34 2.35 -18.46
N LEU A 305 -11.33 2.26 -17.58
CA LEU A 305 -12.20 1.07 -17.48
C LEU A 305 -13.27 1.01 -18.58
N GLU A 306 -13.63 2.14 -19.18
CA GLU A 306 -14.59 2.17 -20.28
C GLU A 306 -13.93 1.77 -21.61
N LYS A 307 -12.76 2.37 -21.88
CA LYS A 307 -12.02 2.16 -23.14
C LYS A 307 -11.09 0.97 -23.12
N MET A 308 -10.80 0.43 -21.90
CA MET A 308 -9.83 -0.64 -21.66
C MET A 308 -8.43 -0.32 -22.23
N VAL A 309 -8.00 0.93 -22.07
CA VAL A 309 -6.69 1.40 -22.53
C VAL A 309 -5.81 1.82 -21.35
N LEU A 310 -4.50 1.59 -21.50
CA LEU A 310 -3.52 2.03 -20.54
C LEU A 310 -3.35 3.55 -20.63
N LEU A 311 -3.69 4.25 -19.54
CA LEU A 311 -3.53 5.69 -19.43
C LEU A 311 -2.12 6.06 -18.96
N ARG A 312 -1.57 5.30 -17.99
CA ARG A 312 -0.28 5.60 -17.36
C ARG A 312 0.47 4.31 -17.00
N ASP A 313 1.79 4.37 -17.13
CA ASP A 313 2.73 3.32 -16.72
C ASP A 313 4.00 4.00 -16.24
N PHE A 314 4.27 3.97 -14.93
CA PHE A 314 5.41 4.68 -14.37
C PHE A 314 5.89 4.11 -13.04
N LYS A 315 7.13 4.44 -12.69
CA LYS A 315 7.71 4.07 -11.41
C LYS A 315 7.46 5.16 -10.36
N ALA A 316 6.57 4.88 -9.42
CA ALA A 316 6.17 5.80 -8.37
C ALA A 316 6.97 5.65 -7.05
N SER A 317 7.63 4.50 -6.83
CA SER A 317 8.42 4.25 -5.63
C SER A 317 9.62 3.36 -5.94
N ASN A 318 10.64 3.36 -5.08
CA ASN A 318 11.74 2.39 -5.12
C ASN A 318 11.42 1.09 -4.33
N GLY A 319 10.28 1.05 -3.69
CA GLY A 319 9.74 -0.10 -2.96
C GLY A 319 8.36 -0.51 -3.46
N PRO A 320 7.73 -1.49 -2.81
CA PRO A 320 6.40 -1.96 -3.18
C PRO A 320 5.35 -0.86 -3.06
N ILE A 321 4.40 -0.83 -3.99
CA ILE A 321 3.18 -0.06 -3.86
C ILE A 321 2.17 -0.93 -3.12
N TRP A 322 1.97 -0.67 -1.84
CA TRP A 322 1.05 -1.45 -1.01
C TRP A 322 -0.39 -1.00 -1.11
N SER A 323 -0.59 0.28 -1.37
CA SER A 323 -1.92 0.85 -1.63
C SER A 323 -1.80 2.13 -2.43
N MET A 324 -2.85 2.48 -3.11
CA MET A 324 -3.02 3.75 -3.81
C MET A 324 -4.45 4.22 -3.70
N LEU A 325 -4.68 5.50 -3.95
CA LEU A 325 -6.00 6.10 -4.10
C LEU A 325 -6.00 6.95 -5.35
N LEU A 326 -6.95 6.69 -6.26
CA LEU A 326 -7.12 7.44 -7.51
C LEU A 326 -8.11 8.58 -7.29
N LEU A 327 -7.71 9.79 -7.64
CA LEU A 327 -8.51 11.02 -7.54
C LEU A 327 -8.64 11.67 -8.93
N PRO A 328 -9.33 11.04 -9.89
CA PRO A 328 -9.29 11.41 -11.29
C PRO A 328 -9.88 12.82 -11.56
N THR A 329 -10.86 13.25 -10.77
CA THR A 329 -11.46 14.61 -10.88
C THR A 329 -10.45 15.71 -10.54
N GLN A 330 -9.44 15.41 -9.73
CA GLN A 330 -8.34 16.31 -9.36
C GLN A 330 -7.08 16.05 -10.22
N GLY A 331 -7.10 15.00 -11.02
CA GLY A 331 -5.91 14.54 -11.75
C GLY A 331 -4.80 14.06 -10.84
N GLU A 332 -5.12 13.61 -9.64
CA GLU A 332 -4.19 13.29 -8.57
C GLU A 332 -4.26 11.81 -8.16
N MET A 333 -3.22 11.37 -7.47
CA MET A 333 -3.14 10.04 -6.87
C MET A 333 -2.36 10.09 -5.56
N LEU A 334 -2.83 9.37 -4.57
CA LEU A 334 -2.11 9.13 -3.32
C LEU A 334 -1.50 7.73 -3.33
N ILE A 335 -0.29 7.60 -2.81
CA ILE A 335 0.45 6.31 -2.78
C ILE A 335 0.97 6.03 -1.38
N ALA A 336 0.81 4.78 -0.95
CA ALA A 336 1.42 4.18 0.22
C ALA A 336 2.48 3.15 -0.20
N SER A 337 3.66 3.24 0.41
CA SER A 337 4.81 2.38 0.12
C SER A 337 5.62 2.06 1.38
N LEU A 338 6.90 1.71 1.24
CA LEU A 338 7.81 1.51 2.38
C LEU A 338 8.10 2.80 3.18
N ASP A 339 7.66 3.93 2.70
CA ASP A 339 7.86 5.20 3.37
C ASP A 339 6.86 5.38 4.53
N ASP A 340 7.21 6.22 5.49
CA ASP A 340 6.39 6.63 6.63
C ASP A 340 5.41 7.77 6.31
N HIS A 341 5.28 8.08 5.03
CA HIS A 341 4.43 9.15 4.53
C HIS A 341 3.60 8.67 3.33
N ILE A 342 2.49 9.37 3.12
CA ILE A 342 1.69 9.26 1.90
C ILE A 342 2.31 10.21 0.87
N SER A 343 2.54 9.74 -0.34
CA SER A 343 3.02 10.56 -1.47
C SER A 343 1.85 10.95 -2.37
N LYS A 344 1.67 12.24 -2.63
CA LYS A 344 0.70 12.74 -3.61
C LYS A 344 1.39 12.98 -4.97
N TRP A 345 0.77 12.50 -6.02
CA TRP A 345 1.23 12.57 -7.39
C TRP A 345 0.20 13.24 -8.27
N GLN A 346 0.66 14.15 -9.13
CA GLN A 346 -0.15 14.68 -10.22
C GLN A 346 -0.10 13.70 -11.40
N VAL A 347 -1.24 13.30 -11.95
CA VAL A 347 -1.33 12.24 -12.97
C VAL A 347 -1.73 12.80 -14.35
N THR A 348 -2.26 14.03 -14.43
CA THR A 348 -2.85 14.59 -15.66
C THR A 348 -1.86 15.15 -16.66
N ASP A 349 -0.69 15.66 -16.24
CA ASP A 349 0.16 16.53 -17.07
C ASP A 349 1.46 15.90 -17.59
N PHE A 350 1.57 14.55 -17.59
CA PHE A 350 2.80 13.88 -18.02
C PHE A 350 2.72 13.37 -19.45
N PRO A 351 3.61 13.86 -20.35
CA PRO A 351 3.89 13.11 -21.57
C PRO A 351 4.49 11.74 -21.19
N PRO A 352 4.17 10.67 -21.91
CA PRO A 352 4.51 9.28 -21.56
C PRO A 352 6.01 8.98 -21.34
N GLU A 353 6.89 9.88 -21.76
CA GLU A 353 8.35 9.67 -21.77
C GLU A 353 9.12 10.33 -20.59
N ILE A 354 8.48 11.12 -19.71
CA ILE A 354 9.21 11.98 -18.75
C ILE A 354 9.19 11.44 -17.31
N LEU A 355 8.59 10.30 -17.04
CA LEU A 355 8.65 9.69 -15.71
C LEU A 355 10.00 9.01 -15.45
N LYS A 356 11.08 9.80 -15.51
CA LYS A 356 12.34 9.41 -14.89
C LYS A 356 12.09 9.35 -13.38
N SER A 357 12.24 8.16 -12.84
CA SER A 357 12.24 7.89 -11.39
C SER A 357 12.81 9.07 -10.62
N PRO A 358 12.18 9.55 -9.54
CA PRO A 358 12.87 10.35 -8.55
C PRO A 358 14.13 9.58 -8.17
N GLY A 359 15.28 10.25 -8.18
CA GLY A 359 16.56 9.63 -7.86
C GLY A 359 16.50 8.83 -6.55
N PRO A 360 17.43 7.92 -6.32
CA PRO A 360 17.40 7.00 -5.18
C PRO A 360 17.23 7.79 -3.88
N ARG A 361 16.13 7.57 -3.19
CA ARG A 361 15.92 8.12 -1.85
C ARG A 361 16.69 7.28 -0.86
N HIS A 362 17.48 7.96 -0.05
CA HIS A 362 18.56 7.46 0.80
C HIS A 362 18.18 6.43 1.89
N ARG A 363 16.95 5.95 1.99
CA ARG A 363 16.57 5.03 3.08
C ARG A 363 17.08 3.61 2.90
N PHE A 364 17.29 3.14 1.66
CA PHE A 364 17.71 1.77 1.37
C PHE A 364 18.80 1.64 0.30
N ASN A 365 19.33 2.75 -0.21
CA ASN A 365 20.47 2.72 -1.10
C ASN A 365 21.66 3.34 -0.36
N PRO A 366 22.45 2.52 0.36
CA PRO A 366 23.64 3.02 0.99
C PRO A 366 24.58 3.57 -0.09
N ALA A 367 25.10 4.77 0.12
CA ALA A 367 26.26 5.23 -0.62
C ALA A 367 27.29 4.11 -0.65
N ASN A 368 28.05 3.95 -1.73
CA ASN A 368 28.97 2.82 -1.89
C ASN A 368 30.04 2.72 -0.78
N ASP A 369 30.15 3.73 0.09
CA ASP A 369 31.15 3.87 1.14
C ASP A 369 30.65 3.71 2.58
N ILE A 370 29.41 3.24 2.85
CA ILE A 370 28.95 3.03 4.21
C ILE A 370 29.44 1.71 4.79
N SER A 371 29.68 1.72 6.11
CA SER A 371 30.14 0.53 6.87
C SER A 371 29.12 -0.63 6.80
N ASN A 372 29.58 -1.86 6.99
CA ASN A 372 28.67 -3.01 7.06
C ASN A 372 27.65 -2.87 8.21
N GLY A 373 28.08 -2.32 9.37
CA GLY A 373 27.18 -2.07 10.50
C GLY A 373 26.04 -1.11 10.15
N GLU A 374 26.33 -0.04 9.44
CA GLU A 374 25.34 0.89 8.94
C GLU A 374 24.38 0.25 7.91
N LYS A 375 24.92 -0.60 7.01
CA LYS A 375 24.09 -1.39 6.08
C LYS A 375 23.13 -2.32 6.83
N GLN A 376 23.58 -2.97 7.90
CA GLN A 376 22.73 -3.85 8.70
C GLN A 376 21.65 -3.04 9.45
N PHE A 377 22.01 -1.87 10.02
CA PHE A 377 21.06 -0.97 10.64
C PHE A 377 20.00 -0.49 9.64
N ALA A 378 20.43 0.00 8.48
CA ALA A 378 19.51 0.47 7.43
C ALA A 378 18.51 -0.60 6.98
N ARG A 379 18.97 -1.86 6.87
CA ARG A 379 18.13 -2.97 6.41
C ARG A 379 17.18 -3.52 7.47
N LYS A 380 17.57 -3.52 8.75
CA LYS A 380 16.88 -4.29 9.80
C LYS A 380 16.25 -3.42 10.88
N CYS A 381 16.76 -2.22 11.10
CA CYS A 381 16.39 -1.41 12.26
C CYS A 381 15.73 -0.07 11.89
N SER A 382 16.21 0.60 10.83
CA SER A 382 15.83 1.98 10.50
C SER A 382 14.35 2.16 10.14
N VAL A 383 13.65 1.09 9.74
CA VAL A 383 12.21 1.11 9.47
C VAL A 383 11.41 1.41 10.73
N CYS A 384 11.87 0.87 11.88
CA CYS A 384 11.16 0.98 13.15
C CYS A 384 11.83 1.90 14.16
N HIS A 385 13.14 2.17 14.03
CA HIS A 385 13.93 2.89 15.01
C HIS A 385 14.64 4.10 14.40
N THR A 386 14.74 5.20 15.15
CA THR A 386 15.65 6.32 14.84
C THR A 386 16.91 6.23 15.69
N LEU A 387 17.96 6.95 15.30
CA LEU A 387 19.19 7.10 16.07
C LEU A 387 19.24 8.43 16.82
N GLU A 388 18.33 9.34 16.50
CA GLU A 388 18.29 10.71 16.98
C GLU A 388 17.38 10.86 18.20
N LYS A 389 17.59 11.94 18.97
CA LYS A 389 16.74 12.32 20.10
C LYS A 389 15.45 13.01 19.64
N ASP A 390 15.05 12.77 18.42
CA ASP A 390 13.85 13.38 17.86
C ASP A 390 12.57 12.83 18.49
N GLY A 391 11.54 13.64 18.56
CA GLY A 391 10.20 13.23 18.94
C GLY A 391 9.44 12.51 17.82
N LEU A 392 10.12 12.06 16.76
CA LEU A 392 9.48 11.38 15.63
C LEU A 392 8.92 10.03 16.09
N ARG A 393 7.64 9.85 15.91
CA ARG A 393 6.96 8.59 16.19
C ARG A 393 7.43 7.50 15.25
N ARG A 394 7.86 6.37 15.82
CA ARG A 394 8.26 5.16 15.09
C ARG A 394 7.58 3.95 15.71
N ALA A 395 7.50 2.86 14.95
CA ALA A 395 7.01 1.58 15.46
C ALA A 395 7.86 1.04 16.61
N GLY A 396 9.15 1.39 16.67
CA GLY A 396 10.07 1.10 17.77
C GLY A 396 10.56 2.38 18.45
N PRO A 397 11.05 2.27 19.70
CA PRO A 397 11.62 3.41 20.43
C PRO A 397 12.88 3.93 19.76
N THR A 398 13.21 5.22 19.96
CA THR A 398 14.52 5.73 19.51
C THR A 398 15.66 4.96 20.17
N LEU A 399 16.71 4.69 19.40
CA LEU A 399 17.95 4.06 19.89
C LEU A 399 18.96 5.09 20.39
N PHE A 400 18.61 6.38 20.41
CA PHE A 400 19.44 7.41 21.02
C PHE A 400 19.78 7.05 22.47
N ASN A 401 21.07 7.11 22.83
CA ASN A 401 21.57 6.67 24.15
C ASN A 401 21.10 5.24 24.54
N LEU A 402 21.16 4.31 23.60
CA LEU A 402 20.72 2.92 23.79
C LEU A 402 21.53 2.19 24.88
N PHE A 403 22.87 2.29 24.80
CA PHE A 403 23.74 1.52 25.69
C PHE A 403 23.69 2.05 27.13
N GLY A 404 23.45 1.14 28.08
CA GLY A 404 23.25 1.45 29.48
C GLY A 404 21.79 1.79 29.85
N ARG A 405 20.90 1.94 28.86
CA ARG A 405 19.47 2.19 29.10
C ARG A 405 18.74 0.89 29.46
N LYS A 406 17.86 0.94 30.47
CA LYS A 406 16.98 -0.17 30.81
C LYS A 406 15.92 -0.38 29.71
N ALA A 407 15.62 -1.62 29.37
CA ALA A 407 14.51 -1.92 28.45
C ALA A 407 13.18 -1.41 29.03
N GLY A 408 12.31 -0.90 28.17
CA GLY A 408 11.02 -0.36 28.61
C GLY A 408 11.06 0.99 29.33
N SER A 409 12.21 1.69 29.39
CA SER A 409 12.37 2.90 30.20
C SER A 409 12.30 4.24 29.43
N LEU A 410 12.13 4.22 28.12
CA LEU A 410 12.05 5.47 27.35
C LEU A 410 10.68 6.13 27.60
N GLU A 411 10.70 7.35 28.09
CA GLU A 411 9.52 8.15 28.35
C GLU A 411 8.76 8.47 27.04
N GLY A 412 7.43 8.45 27.09
CA GLY A 412 6.56 8.77 25.96
C GLY A 412 6.41 7.64 24.91
N TYR A 413 7.03 6.47 25.12
CA TYR A 413 6.84 5.31 24.24
C TYR A 413 5.97 4.24 24.94
N ALA A 414 4.95 3.72 24.23
CA ALA A 414 4.03 2.70 24.75
C ALA A 414 4.65 1.30 24.67
N TYR A 415 5.24 0.84 25.75
CA TYR A 415 5.79 -0.51 25.88
C TYR A 415 4.72 -1.52 26.34
N SER A 416 4.95 -2.81 26.01
CA SER A 416 4.19 -3.91 26.62
C SER A 416 4.51 -4.02 28.11
N GLU A 417 3.56 -4.58 28.89
CA GLU A 417 3.78 -4.82 30.34
C GLU A 417 5.03 -5.65 30.62
N ALA A 418 5.33 -6.62 29.77
CA ALA A 418 6.51 -7.47 29.90
C ALA A 418 7.81 -6.65 29.78
N LEU A 419 7.87 -5.68 28.86
CA LEU A 419 9.03 -4.80 28.70
C LEU A 419 9.12 -3.76 29.82
N LEU A 420 7.99 -3.24 30.33
CA LEU A 420 7.99 -2.34 31.49
C LEU A 420 8.53 -3.01 32.75
N LYS A 421 8.32 -4.32 32.89
CA LYS A 421 8.81 -5.14 34.02
C LYS A 421 10.21 -5.73 33.78
N SER A 422 10.79 -5.51 32.60
CA SER A 422 12.09 -6.09 32.20
C SER A 422 13.24 -5.47 33.00
N GLU A 423 14.18 -6.30 33.43
CA GLU A 423 15.45 -5.89 34.08
C GLU A 423 16.63 -5.81 33.12
N ILE A 424 16.39 -5.97 31.82
CA ILE A 424 17.43 -5.95 30.78
C ILE A 424 18.00 -4.54 30.69
N ILE A 425 19.32 -4.42 30.81
CA ILE A 425 20.07 -3.23 30.47
C ILE A 425 20.73 -3.47 29.10
N TRP A 426 20.52 -2.55 28.17
CA TRP A 426 21.08 -2.69 26.83
C TRP A 426 22.59 -2.55 26.85
N SER A 427 23.28 -3.63 26.52
CA SER A 427 24.73 -3.73 26.34
C SER A 427 25.05 -4.39 24.99
N ALA A 428 26.32 -4.45 24.64
CA ALA A 428 26.76 -5.19 23.45
C ALA A 428 26.31 -6.65 23.50
N GLU A 429 26.40 -7.27 24.66
CA GLU A 429 26.06 -8.68 24.91
C GLU A 429 24.55 -8.91 24.80
N THR A 430 23.72 -8.03 25.41
CA THR A 430 22.26 -8.17 25.36
C THR A 430 21.71 -7.90 23.96
N ILE A 431 22.31 -6.97 23.20
CA ILE A 431 21.97 -6.73 21.80
C ILE A 431 22.43 -7.91 20.92
N ALA A 432 23.63 -8.47 21.17
CA ALA A 432 24.07 -9.66 20.45
C ALA A 432 23.10 -10.83 20.65
N ARG A 433 22.67 -11.07 21.91
CA ARG A 433 21.66 -12.09 22.23
C ARG A 433 20.32 -11.81 21.55
N LEU A 434 19.87 -10.56 21.51
CA LEU A 434 18.62 -10.17 20.83
C LEU A 434 18.61 -10.64 19.36
N PHE A 435 19.73 -10.55 18.67
CA PHE A 435 19.86 -10.98 17.28
C PHE A 435 20.36 -12.43 17.09
N THR A 436 20.80 -13.10 18.13
CA THR A 436 21.17 -14.52 18.08
C THR A 436 19.99 -15.41 18.45
N ASP A 437 19.40 -15.16 19.60
CA ASP A 437 18.34 -15.97 20.19
C ASP A 437 16.96 -15.55 19.67
N GLY A 438 16.81 -14.27 19.36
CA GLY A 438 15.60 -13.63 18.86
C GLY A 438 14.90 -12.76 19.91
N PRO A 439 14.18 -11.73 19.46
CA PRO A 439 13.45 -10.83 20.35
C PRO A 439 12.32 -11.54 21.10
N ASP A 440 11.76 -12.60 20.56
CA ASP A 440 10.74 -13.46 21.18
C ASP A 440 11.27 -14.15 22.46
N ILE A 441 12.57 -14.45 22.51
CA ILE A 441 13.23 -15.10 23.65
C ILE A 441 13.81 -14.06 24.62
N VAL A 442 14.53 -13.07 24.09
CA VAL A 442 15.28 -12.11 24.92
C VAL A 442 14.34 -11.05 25.54
N THR A 443 13.35 -10.63 24.79
CA THR A 443 12.35 -9.62 25.20
C THR A 443 10.94 -10.16 24.98
N PRO A 444 10.50 -11.18 25.75
CA PRO A 444 9.16 -11.76 25.56
C PRO A 444 8.08 -10.69 25.71
N GLY A 445 7.04 -10.77 24.88
CA GLY A 445 5.98 -9.76 24.77
C GLY A 445 6.39 -8.49 24.02
N THR A 446 7.55 -8.48 23.37
CA THR A 446 7.95 -7.38 22.49
C THR A 446 7.08 -7.33 21.23
N LYS A 447 6.86 -6.11 20.73
CA LYS A 447 6.26 -5.89 19.40
C LYS A 447 7.31 -5.92 18.28
N MET A 448 8.58 -6.09 18.59
CA MET A 448 9.65 -6.19 17.62
C MET A 448 9.50 -7.49 16.81
N PRO A 449 9.50 -7.41 15.46
CA PRO A 449 9.45 -8.61 14.62
C PRO A 449 10.61 -9.56 14.91
N ILE A 450 10.38 -10.87 14.79
CA ILE A 450 11.42 -11.88 14.98
C ILE A 450 12.50 -11.70 13.92
N GLN A 451 13.67 -11.24 14.36
CA GLN A 451 14.83 -11.03 13.51
C GLN A 451 16.04 -11.72 14.11
N ARG A 452 16.55 -12.73 13.41
CA ARG A 452 17.80 -13.40 13.79
C ARG A 452 18.87 -13.13 12.74
N MET A 453 20.08 -12.81 13.21
CA MET A 453 21.25 -12.60 12.37
C MET A 453 22.22 -13.78 12.57
N LYS A 454 22.21 -14.74 11.66
CA LYS A 454 23.07 -15.95 11.74
C LYS A 454 24.56 -15.61 11.63
N ASN A 455 24.90 -14.60 10.81
CA ASN A 455 26.29 -14.21 10.60
C ASN A 455 26.81 -13.39 11.80
N LYS A 456 27.82 -13.90 12.47
CA LYS A 456 28.44 -13.24 13.62
C LYS A 456 29.08 -11.90 13.27
N ARG A 457 29.76 -11.81 12.12
CA ARG A 457 30.42 -10.57 11.67
C ARG A 457 29.38 -9.45 11.46
N ASP A 458 28.25 -9.76 10.83
CA ASP A 458 27.19 -8.76 10.62
C ASP A 458 26.61 -8.24 11.94
N ARG A 459 26.48 -9.10 12.97
CA ARG A 459 26.03 -8.69 14.31
C ARG A 459 27.08 -7.79 14.99
N ASP A 460 28.34 -8.19 14.95
CA ASP A 460 29.43 -7.44 15.59
C ASP A 460 29.60 -6.05 14.93
N ASP A 461 29.51 -5.99 13.60
CA ASP A 461 29.56 -4.76 12.82
C ASP A 461 28.36 -3.85 13.14
N LEU A 462 27.13 -4.41 13.23
CA LEU A 462 25.93 -3.65 13.63
C LEU A 462 26.10 -3.07 15.05
N ILE A 463 26.55 -3.88 16.01
CA ILE A 463 26.74 -3.42 17.39
C ILE A 463 27.81 -2.33 17.47
N SER A 464 28.89 -2.47 16.71
CA SER A 464 29.96 -1.46 16.62
C SER A 464 29.43 -0.15 16.06
N TYR A 465 28.62 -0.21 15.01
CA TYR A 465 27.97 0.95 14.43
C TYR A 465 27.00 1.62 15.44
N LEU A 466 26.14 0.83 16.10
CA LEU A 466 25.20 1.37 17.11
C LEU A 466 25.93 2.04 18.27
N LYS A 467 27.06 1.51 18.73
CA LYS A 467 27.86 2.14 19.80
C LYS A 467 28.30 3.56 19.47
N ILE A 468 28.53 3.86 18.20
CA ILE A 468 28.95 5.16 17.72
C ILE A 468 27.73 6.02 17.42
N ALA A 469 26.81 5.48 16.63
CA ALA A 469 25.69 6.21 16.07
C ALA A 469 24.56 6.56 17.07
N THR A 470 24.53 5.92 18.24
CA THR A 470 23.55 6.22 19.30
C THR A 470 24.09 7.08 20.44
N LYS A 471 25.37 7.49 20.37
CA LYS A 471 25.97 8.43 21.32
C LYS A 471 25.76 9.87 20.86
N ASN A 472 25.65 10.78 21.83
CA ASN A 472 25.79 12.23 21.62
C ASN A 472 27.20 12.58 21.20
#